data_eb125f29cdc854a017d0cb786e577362
#
_entry.id   eb125f29cdc854a017d0cb786e577362
#
_cell.length_a   1.000
_cell.length_b   1.000
_cell.length_c   1.000
_cell.angle_alpha   90.00
_cell.angle_beta   90.00
_cell.angle_gamma   90.00
#
_symmetry.space_group_name_H-M   'P 1'
#
loop_
_entity.id
_entity.type
_entity.pdbx_description
1 polymer ?
#
loop_
_entity_poly.entity_id
_entity_poly.type
_entity_poly.pdbx_seq_one_letter_code
_entity_poly.pdbx_strand_id
1 'polypeptide(L)'
;MLTAALFGARVAAGTAAFAALTAWTADAAAQPAAKKTIAVRIDGTDAAEVRKAVIAAAPEGVTVVEPRAFDAALRKAGQSKLGNLLSTKKGRDKVLGRVRKAMKEVKADAAVLGVVQRWKGKPRVYLVWVNADDEDLPFDEGVEIAGGDDARDQAIASALEPSMKKLAPPAAADTKPAGADVKADAAGDKPGEDEDDDDDETPTEGRVRHEAGSSIFAVELGFEVGGRQFDYSDGLSPDTRRDYGVFGAPMASIALEVYPAAGTDIPVLKHLGITGSYARAFGLSSSTEGGEPAPTTYQRISAGLRGRIPFSGPKGPVLGINGGIRMVTFEIEEPALLAGEVPDVDYFALRGGIDGVIPIGRVSILAGFDWLEPLKTGEVYGRFREASVHGIGAMAGVGVRIAGGFEVRLLGEYSRFFSDFNPVLGDPHVAGGALDQFFGIRLAGAYVE
;
A
#
# COMPACT_ATOMS: atom_id res chain seq x y z
N MET A 1 31.21 1.72 21.27
CA MET A 1 31.63 0.91 20.11
C MET A 1 30.81 -0.37 20.01
N LEU A 2 29.48 -0.30 19.87
CA LEU A 2 28.62 -1.51 19.77
C LEU A 2 27.34 -1.27 18.95
N THR A 3 27.34 -0.31 18.02
CA THR A 3 26.16 0.07 17.22
C THR A 3 26.30 -0.18 15.72
N ALA A 4 27.41 -0.71 15.25
CA ALA A 4 27.67 -0.91 13.82
C ALA A 4 27.32 -2.32 13.29
N ALA A 5 27.01 -3.28 14.15
CA ALA A 5 26.83 -4.68 13.73
C ALA A 5 25.37 -5.07 13.38
N LEU A 6 24.37 -4.22 13.67
CA LEU A 6 22.96 -4.52 13.42
C LEU A 6 22.43 -4.04 12.07
N PHE A 7 23.16 -3.18 11.36
CA PHE A 7 22.76 -2.64 10.06
C PHE A 7 23.04 -3.60 8.88
N GLY A 8 23.99 -4.54 9.04
CA GLY A 8 24.39 -5.46 7.95
C GLY A 8 23.43 -6.61 7.66
N ALA A 9 22.58 -6.99 8.62
CA ALA A 9 21.76 -8.20 8.50
C ALA A 9 20.36 -7.95 7.87
N ARG A 10 19.88 -6.70 7.79
CA ARG A 10 18.56 -6.38 7.25
C ARG A 10 18.54 -6.02 5.75
N VAL A 11 19.66 -5.67 5.15
CA VAL A 11 19.77 -5.34 3.72
C VAL A 11 19.78 -6.59 2.84
N ALA A 12 20.19 -7.76 3.38
CA ALA A 12 20.26 -9.00 2.62
C ALA A 12 18.88 -9.65 2.31
N ALA A 13 17.81 -9.27 3.00
CA ALA A 13 16.48 -9.83 2.78
C ALA A 13 15.70 -9.17 1.62
N GLY A 14 16.12 -7.99 1.15
CA GLY A 14 15.43 -7.27 0.07
C GLY A 14 15.78 -7.74 -1.35
N THR A 15 16.88 -8.44 -1.53
CA THR A 15 17.38 -8.84 -2.86
C THR A 15 16.83 -10.17 -3.38
N ALA A 16 16.19 -10.98 -2.52
CA ALA A 16 15.63 -12.27 -2.93
C ALA A 16 14.23 -12.18 -3.61
N ALA A 17 13.54 -11.05 -3.51
CA ALA A 17 12.18 -10.91 -4.04
C ALA A 17 12.11 -10.59 -5.54
N PHE A 18 13.19 -10.19 -6.17
CA PHE A 18 13.18 -9.76 -7.58
C PHE A 18 13.55 -10.87 -8.58
N ALA A 19 14.13 -11.99 -8.12
CA ALA A 19 14.48 -13.11 -8.99
C ALA A 19 13.29 -14.03 -9.37
N ALA A 20 12.14 -13.85 -8.76
CA ALA A 20 10.96 -14.70 -8.96
C ALA A 20 9.99 -14.20 -10.07
N LEU A 21 10.23 -13.04 -10.68
CA LEU A 21 9.28 -12.45 -11.64
C LEU A 21 9.56 -12.78 -13.13
N THR A 22 10.61 -13.52 -13.45
CA THR A 22 10.96 -13.79 -14.86
C THR A 22 10.78 -15.23 -15.34
N ALA A 23 10.17 -16.12 -14.54
CA ALA A 23 10.01 -17.52 -14.88
C ALA A 23 8.55 -18.00 -14.97
N TRP A 24 7.61 -17.13 -15.37
CA TRP A 24 6.21 -17.56 -15.49
C TRP A 24 5.58 -17.20 -16.83
N THR A 25 6.05 -17.89 -17.87
CA THR A 25 5.28 -18.05 -19.12
C THR A 25 5.53 -19.45 -19.66
N ALA A 26 4.83 -20.45 -19.15
CA ALA A 26 4.53 -21.71 -19.86
C ALA A 26 3.46 -22.50 -19.11
N ASP A 27 2.40 -22.85 -19.85
CA ASP A 27 1.37 -23.86 -19.54
C ASP A 27 0.52 -23.68 -18.27
N ALA A 28 -0.45 -22.78 -18.34
CA ALA A 28 -1.65 -22.89 -17.51
C ALA A 28 -2.70 -23.76 -18.23
N ALA A 29 -2.50 -25.06 -18.20
CA ALA A 29 -3.62 -25.99 -18.32
C ALA A 29 -4.52 -25.70 -17.11
N ALA A 30 -5.79 -25.33 -17.36
CA ALA A 30 -6.77 -24.97 -16.35
C ALA A 30 -6.91 -26.11 -15.31
N GLN A 31 -6.18 -26.04 -14.21
CA GLN A 31 -6.46 -26.85 -13.06
C GLN A 31 -7.83 -26.39 -12.50
N PRO A 32 -8.74 -27.32 -12.18
CA PRO A 32 -10.00 -26.98 -11.53
C PRO A 32 -9.66 -26.18 -10.26
N ALA A 33 -10.23 -24.97 -10.16
CA ALA A 33 -9.97 -24.07 -9.04
C ALA A 33 -10.21 -24.84 -7.72
N ALA A 34 -9.19 -24.96 -6.89
CA ALA A 34 -9.29 -25.65 -5.61
C ALA A 34 -10.38 -24.98 -4.79
N LYS A 35 -11.37 -25.78 -4.30
CA LYS A 35 -12.44 -25.26 -3.46
C LYS A 35 -11.83 -24.66 -2.21
N LYS A 36 -12.13 -23.39 -1.98
CA LYS A 36 -11.69 -22.68 -0.78
C LYS A 36 -12.45 -23.19 0.45
N THR A 37 -11.76 -23.25 1.59
CA THR A 37 -12.31 -23.79 2.84
C THR A 37 -12.26 -22.77 3.95
N ILE A 38 -13.39 -22.55 4.64
CA ILE A 38 -13.47 -21.64 5.77
C ILE A 38 -13.79 -22.35 7.08
N ALA A 39 -13.19 -21.91 8.18
CA ALA A 39 -13.49 -22.35 9.53
C ALA A 39 -14.25 -21.26 10.29
N VAL A 40 -15.22 -21.61 11.15
CA VAL A 40 -16.04 -20.65 11.89
C VAL A 40 -16.06 -21.00 13.37
N ARG A 41 -15.70 -20.01 14.21
CA ARG A 41 -15.79 -20.12 15.67
C ARG A 41 -16.43 -18.86 16.25
N ILE A 42 -17.57 -19.01 16.93
CA ILE A 42 -18.25 -17.92 17.63
C ILE A 42 -18.36 -18.31 19.10
N ASP A 43 -18.01 -17.40 20.00
CA ASP A 43 -18.15 -17.54 21.45
C ASP A 43 -19.13 -16.47 21.98
N GLY A 44 -19.77 -16.72 23.12
CA GLY A 44 -20.66 -15.79 23.82
C GLY A 44 -22.12 -16.22 23.83
N THR A 45 -22.99 -15.30 24.21
CA THR A 45 -24.46 -15.48 24.21
C THR A 45 -24.95 -15.56 22.77
N ASP A 46 -25.90 -16.43 22.45
CA ASP A 46 -26.45 -16.62 21.09
C ASP A 46 -25.42 -16.99 20.01
N ALA A 47 -24.28 -17.53 20.43
CA ALA A 47 -23.19 -17.91 19.53
C ALA A 47 -23.61 -18.93 18.46
N ALA A 48 -24.57 -19.80 18.74
CA ALA A 48 -25.07 -20.80 17.80
C ALA A 48 -25.82 -20.14 16.62
N GLU A 49 -26.67 -19.15 16.92
CA GLU A 49 -27.45 -18.41 15.93
C GLU A 49 -26.54 -17.55 15.04
N VAL A 50 -25.60 -16.82 15.67
CA VAL A 50 -24.62 -16.02 14.93
C VAL A 50 -23.76 -16.89 14.03
N ARG A 51 -23.33 -18.08 14.51
CA ARG A 51 -22.56 -19.04 13.71
C ARG A 51 -23.37 -19.50 12.49
N LYS A 52 -24.66 -19.79 12.66
CA LYS A 52 -25.55 -20.19 11.57
C LYS A 52 -25.63 -19.08 10.50
N ALA A 53 -25.78 -17.83 10.92
CA ALA A 53 -25.80 -16.67 10.02
C ALA A 53 -24.47 -16.51 9.25
N VAL A 54 -23.31 -16.65 9.93
CA VAL A 54 -21.99 -16.61 9.29
C VAL A 54 -21.82 -17.72 8.25
N ILE A 55 -22.29 -18.93 8.56
CA ILE A 55 -22.23 -20.08 7.62
C ILE A 55 -23.17 -19.84 6.43
N ALA A 56 -24.36 -19.29 6.64
CA ALA A 56 -25.29 -18.96 5.57
C ALA A 56 -24.79 -17.85 4.63
N ALA A 57 -23.93 -16.96 5.12
CA ALA A 57 -23.31 -15.90 4.34
C ALA A 57 -22.14 -16.40 3.46
N ALA A 58 -21.69 -17.64 3.61
CA ALA A 58 -20.62 -18.18 2.79
C ALA A 58 -21.06 -18.32 1.31
N PRO A 59 -20.24 -17.87 0.33
CA PRO A 59 -20.59 -17.95 -1.08
C PRO A 59 -20.64 -19.39 -1.58
N GLU A 60 -21.39 -19.61 -2.66
CA GLU A 60 -21.42 -20.91 -3.33
C GLU A 60 -20.01 -21.35 -3.75
N GLY A 61 -19.70 -22.63 -3.52
CA GLY A 61 -18.39 -23.20 -3.84
C GLY A 61 -17.35 -23.11 -2.72
N VAL A 62 -17.64 -22.41 -1.62
CA VAL A 62 -16.79 -22.41 -0.41
C VAL A 62 -17.24 -23.58 0.51
N THR A 63 -16.28 -24.37 0.99
CA THR A 63 -16.55 -25.46 1.94
C THR A 63 -16.38 -24.94 3.37
N VAL A 64 -17.34 -25.21 4.24
CA VAL A 64 -17.25 -24.86 5.66
C VAL A 64 -16.70 -26.06 6.44
N VAL A 65 -15.63 -25.83 7.23
CA VAL A 65 -15.08 -26.85 8.13
C VAL A 65 -16.10 -27.21 9.20
N GLU A 66 -16.22 -28.51 9.51
CA GLU A 66 -17.09 -28.94 10.59
C GLU A 66 -16.70 -28.22 11.91
N PRO A 67 -17.64 -27.55 12.60
CA PRO A 67 -17.33 -26.75 13.79
C PRO A 67 -16.61 -27.55 14.88
N ARG A 68 -16.99 -28.81 15.07
CA ARG A 68 -16.37 -29.70 16.07
C ARG A 68 -14.91 -29.99 15.75
N ALA A 69 -14.55 -30.16 14.46
CA ALA A 69 -13.18 -30.42 14.02
C ALA A 69 -12.30 -29.17 14.29
N PHE A 70 -12.82 -27.97 13.97
CA PHE A 70 -12.07 -26.75 14.23
C PHE A 70 -11.93 -26.46 15.73
N ASP A 71 -12.99 -26.69 16.52
CA ASP A 71 -12.96 -26.57 17.98
C ASP A 71 -11.93 -27.52 18.62
N ALA A 72 -11.80 -28.75 18.12
CA ALA A 72 -10.80 -29.71 18.58
C ALA A 72 -9.38 -29.22 18.24
N ALA A 73 -9.16 -28.72 17.01
CA ALA A 73 -7.88 -28.16 16.58
C ALA A 73 -7.48 -26.94 17.39
N LEU A 74 -8.43 -26.03 17.70
CA LEU A 74 -8.20 -24.87 18.57
C LEU A 74 -7.78 -25.30 19.99
N ARG A 75 -8.47 -26.27 20.59
CA ARG A 75 -8.09 -26.79 21.92
C ARG A 75 -6.69 -27.39 21.91
N LYS A 76 -6.35 -28.18 20.89
CA LYS A 76 -5.01 -28.76 20.71
C LYS A 76 -3.95 -27.67 20.52
N ALA A 77 -4.28 -26.55 19.86
CA ALA A 77 -3.42 -25.39 19.76
C ALA A 77 -3.33 -24.55 21.06
N GLY A 78 -4.07 -24.96 22.12
CA GLY A 78 -4.09 -24.28 23.41
C GLY A 78 -5.05 -23.09 23.48
N GLN A 79 -6.06 -23.03 22.60
CA GLN A 79 -7.07 -21.98 22.56
C GLN A 79 -8.48 -22.55 22.80
N SER A 80 -8.99 -22.39 24.00
CA SER A 80 -10.33 -22.91 24.37
C SER A 80 -11.42 -21.85 24.31
N LYS A 81 -11.10 -20.57 24.45
CA LYS A 81 -12.03 -19.42 24.45
C LYS A 81 -11.45 -18.26 23.65
N LEU A 82 -12.32 -17.53 22.94
CA LEU A 82 -11.92 -16.39 22.12
C LEU A 82 -11.93 -15.04 22.89
N GLY A 83 -12.26 -15.02 24.19
CA GLY A 83 -12.39 -13.77 24.98
C GLY A 83 -11.20 -12.83 24.88
N ASN A 84 -10.00 -13.36 24.66
CA ASN A 84 -8.78 -12.55 24.50
C ASN A 84 -8.65 -11.90 23.11
N LEU A 85 -9.54 -12.17 22.13
CA LEU A 85 -9.58 -11.44 20.87
C LEU A 85 -9.92 -9.95 21.07
N LEU A 86 -10.70 -9.65 22.11
CA LEU A 86 -11.12 -8.29 22.47
C LEU A 86 -10.19 -7.65 23.51
N SER A 87 -9.06 -8.27 23.81
CA SER A 87 -8.07 -7.78 24.76
C SER A 87 -6.97 -6.99 24.05
N THR A 88 -5.86 -6.75 24.76
CA THR A 88 -4.69 -6.04 24.24
C THR A 88 -4.16 -6.68 22.94
N LYS A 89 -3.45 -5.91 22.10
CA LYS A 89 -2.77 -6.36 20.85
C LYS A 89 -1.99 -7.66 21.09
N LYS A 90 -1.17 -7.72 22.15
CA LYS A 90 -0.40 -8.92 22.52
C LYS A 90 -1.27 -10.15 22.83
N GLY A 91 -2.44 -9.94 23.44
CA GLY A 91 -3.42 -11.00 23.70
C GLY A 91 -4.04 -11.49 22.40
N ARG A 92 -4.41 -10.59 21.50
CA ARG A 92 -4.96 -10.87 20.18
C ARG A 92 -3.98 -11.66 19.33
N ASP A 93 -2.74 -11.20 19.17
CA ASP A 93 -1.69 -11.88 18.38
C ASP A 93 -1.45 -13.31 18.85
N LYS A 94 -1.47 -13.52 20.17
CA LYS A 94 -1.34 -14.85 20.75
C LYS A 94 -2.51 -15.77 20.37
N VAL A 95 -3.74 -15.24 20.36
CA VAL A 95 -4.93 -16.00 19.92
C VAL A 95 -4.81 -16.30 18.42
N LEU A 96 -4.47 -15.32 17.60
CA LEU A 96 -4.37 -15.46 16.15
C LEU A 96 -3.28 -16.47 15.74
N GLY A 97 -2.12 -16.45 16.40
CA GLY A 97 -1.08 -17.44 16.17
C GLY A 97 -1.57 -18.87 16.42
N ARG A 98 -2.39 -19.07 17.46
CA ARG A 98 -2.99 -20.38 17.75
C ARG A 98 -4.11 -20.75 16.76
N VAL A 99 -4.90 -19.76 16.32
CA VAL A 99 -5.92 -19.95 15.30
C VAL A 99 -5.28 -20.39 13.98
N ARG A 100 -4.25 -19.71 13.49
CA ARG A 100 -3.52 -20.11 12.27
C ARG A 100 -2.96 -21.53 12.38
N LYS A 101 -2.48 -21.92 13.56
CA LYS A 101 -2.04 -23.31 13.80
C LYS A 101 -3.19 -24.30 13.68
N ALA A 102 -4.37 -23.97 14.23
CA ALA A 102 -5.56 -24.79 14.11
C ALA A 102 -6.08 -24.84 12.66
N MET A 103 -6.06 -23.71 11.92
CA MET A 103 -6.44 -23.65 10.50
C MET A 103 -5.57 -24.59 9.65
N LYS A 104 -4.25 -24.61 9.87
CA LYS A 104 -3.33 -25.54 9.17
C LYS A 104 -3.71 -26.99 9.43
N GLU A 105 -4.12 -27.35 10.65
CA GLU A 105 -4.52 -28.72 11.00
C GLU A 105 -5.79 -29.15 10.26
N VAL A 106 -6.78 -28.24 10.14
CA VAL A 106 -8.06 -28.54 9.44
C VAL A 106 -8.05 -28.16 7.96
N LYS A 107 -6.91 -27.67 7.43
CA LYS A 107 -6.72 -27.23 6.03
C LYS A 107 -7.73 -26.14 5.62
N ALA A 108 -7.99 -25.17 6.53
CA ALA A 108 -8.83 -24.02 6.23
C ALA A 108 -8.00 -22.89 5.62
N ASP A 109 -8.48 -22.30 4.53
CA ASP A 109 -7.87 -21.13 3.85
C ASP A 109 -8.13 -19.85 4.63
N ALA A 110 -9.27 -19.74 5.30
CA ALA A 110 -9.64 -18.63 6.15
C ALA A 110 -10.41 -19.08 7.39
N ALA A 111 -10.47 -18.24 8.42
CA ALA A 111 -11.33 -18.46 9.57
C ALA A 111 -12.11 -17.19 9.92
N VAL A 112 -13.37 -17.35 10.30
CA VAL A 112 -14.20 -16.32 10.90
C VAL A 112 -14.31 -16.60 12.39
N LEU A 113 -13.78 -15.68 13.20
CA LEU A 113 -13.86 -15.71 14.65
C LEU A 113 -14.83 -14.67 15.13
N GLY A 114 -15.65 -14.97 16.13
CA GLY A 114 -16.59 -14.00 16.67
C GLY A 114 -16.74 -14.12 18.17
N VAL A 115 -16.98 -12.97 18.82
CA VAL A 115 -17.35 -12.92 20.23
C VAL A 115 -18.61 -12.07 20.36
N VAL A 116 -19.68 -12.70 20.86
CA VAL A 116 -20.95 -12.02 21.12
C VAL A 116 -20.93 -11.48 22.54
N GLN A 117 -21.15 -10.19 22.69
CA GLN A 117 -21.25 -9.53 24.00
C GLN A 117 -22.27 -8.39 23.95
N ARG A 118 -22.71 -7.94 25.13
CA ARG A 118 -23.60 -6.77 25.23
C ARG A 118 -22.78 -5.50 25.38
N TRP A 119 -23.06 -4.53 24.53
CA TRP A 119 -22.48 -3.19 24.59
C TRP A 119 -23.61 -2.16 24.79
N LYS A 120 -23.52 -1.34 25.84
CA LYS A 120 -24.58 -0.37 26.19
C LYS A 120 -26.00 -1.00 26.20
N GLY A 121 -26.12 -2.24 26.70
CA GLY A 121 -27.38 -2.99 26.74
C GLY A 121 -27.81 -3.67 25.45
N LYS A 122 -27.19 -3.37 24.32
CA LYS A 122 -27.48 -3.96 23.00
C LYS A 122 -26.52 -5.12 22.71
N PRO A 123 -27.03 -6.21 22.11
CA PRO A 123 -26.17 -7.30 21.68
C PRO A 123 -25.35 -6.90 20.47
N ARG A 124 -24.03 -7.17 20.51
CA ARG A 124 -23.11 -6.98 19.40
C ARG A 124 -22.24 -8.22 19.21
N VAL A 125 -21.89 -8.51 17.98
CA VAL A 125 -20.88 -9.50 17.65
C VAL A 125 -19.64 -8.79 17.09
N TYR A 126 -18.49 -9.09 17.66
CA TYR A 126 -17.19 -8.68 17.13
C TYR A 126 -16.69 -9.82 16.26
N LEU A 127 -16.53 -9.57 14.97
CA LEU A 127 -16.07 -10.54 13.99
C LEU A 127 -14.64 -10.23 13.59
N VAL A 128 -13.82 -11.27 13.50
CA VAL A 128 -12.43 -11.18 13.06
C VAL A 128 -12.21 -12.18 11.95
N TRP A 129 -11.75 -11.70 10.81
CA TRP A 129 -11.37 -12.52 9.67
C TRP A 129 -9.88 -12.84 9.72
N VAL A 130 -9.53 -14.10 9.57
CA VAL A 130 -8.14 -14.58 9.60
C VAL A 130 -7.85 -15.36 8.34
N ASN A 131 -6.85 -14.94 7.56
CA ASN A 131 -6.33 -15.68 6.42
C ASN A 131 -5.20 -16.62 6.86
N ALA A 132 -5.05 -17.76 6.20
CA ALA A 132 -4.00 -18.73 6.51
C ALA A 132 -2.59 -18.18 6.23
N ASP A 133 -2.46 -17.38 5.16
CA ASP A 133 -1.19 -16.92 4.60
C ASP A 133 -0.92 -15.43 4.79
N ASP A 134 -1.88 -14.66 5.36
CA ASP A 134 -1.81 -13.20 5.45
C ASP A 134 -1.77 -12.74 6.90
N GLU A 135 -0.94 -11.73 7.21
CA GLU A 135 -0.87 -11.14 8.54
C GLU A 135 -1.97 -10.11 8.81
N ASP A 136 -2.57 -9.57 7.75
CA ASP A 136 -3.63 -8.59 7.86
C ASP A 136 -4.97 -9.23 8.24
N LEU A 137 -5.62 -8.61 9.24
CA LEU A 137 -6.99 -8.90 9.63
C LEU A 137 -7.91 -7.99 8.84
N PRO A 138 -8.49 -8.42 7.75
CA PRO A 138 -9.26 -7.53 6.89
C PRO A 138 -10.57 -7.04 7.50
N PHE A 139 -10.98 -7.59 8.66
CA PHE A 139 -12.23 -7.23 9.29
C PHE A 139 -12.17 -7.36 10.81
N ASP A 140 -12.40 -6.26 11.53
CA ASP A 140 -12.40 -6.18 13.01
C ASP A 140 -13.43 -5.13 13.47
N GLU A 141 -14.70 -5.31 13.11
CA GLU A 141 -15.77 -4.40 13.51
C GLU A 141 -16.82 -5.10 14.38
N GLY A 142 -17.39 -4.34 15.32
CA GLY A 142 -18.51 -4.78 16.12
C GLY A 142 -19.83 -4.57 15.36
N VAL A 143 -20.50 -5.65 14.94
CA VAL A 143 -21.79 -5.61 14.27
C VAL A 143 -22.91 -5.60 15.32
N GLU A 144 -23.80 -4.60 15.30
CA GLU A 144 -25.00 -4.60 16.14
C GLU A 144 -25.97 -5.66 15.61
N ILE A 145 -26.34 -6.59 16.48
CA ILE A 145 -27.28 -7.70 16.18
C ILE A 145 -28.62 -7.51 16.88
N ALA A 146 -29.00 -6.24 17.16
CA ALA A 146 -30.29 -5.88 17.70
C ALA A 146 -31.35 -5.94 16.60
N GLY A 147 -32.41 -6.71 16.80
CA GLY A 147 -33.47 -6.91 15.82
C GLY A 147 -33.92 -8.38 15.77
N GLY A 148 -34.83 -8.71 14.90
CA GLY A 148 -35.19 -10.10 14.62
C GLY A 148 -34.11 -10.87 13.90
N ASP A 149 -34.29 -12.18 13.72
CA ASP A 149 -33.31 -13.08 13.10
C ASP A 149 -32.90 -12.61 11.72
N ASP A 150 -33.81 -12.13 10.89
CA ASP A 150 -33.51 -11.65 9.53
C ASP A 150 -32.62 -10.40 9.53
N ALA A 151 -32.87 -9.45 10.42
CA ALA A 151 -32.07 -8.23 10.53
C ALA A 151 -30.61 -8.53 10.99
N ARG A 152 -30.49 -9.45 11.95
CA ARG A 152 -29.17 -9.96 12.41
C ARG A 152 -28.41 -10.63 11.28
N ASP A 153 -29.07 -11.55 10.56
CA ASP A 153 -28.44 -12.35 9.50
C ASP A 153 -28.02 -11.44 8.34
N GLN A 154 -28.82 -10.44 7.99
CA GLN A 154 -28.49 -9.44 6.99
C GLN A 154 -27.29 -8.56 7.42
N ALA A 155 -27.25 -8.11 8.67
CA ALA A 155 -26.14 -7.31 9.20
C ALA A 155 -24.81 -8.09 9.17
N ILE A 156 -24.84 -9.37 9.58
CA ILE A 156 -23.69 -10.26 9.54
C ILE A 156 -23.23 -10.52 8.10
N ALA A 157 -24.17 -10.80 7.18
CA ALA A 157 -23.86 -11.05 5.77
C ALA A 157 -23.22 -9.82 5.12
N SER A 158 -23.80 -8.62 5.34
CA SER A 158 -23.25 -7.36 4.81
C SER A 158 -21.84 -7.07 5.34
N ALA A 159 -21.60 -7.33 6.61
CA ALA A 159 -20.30 -7.13 7.23
C ALA A 159 -19.22 -8.09 6.68
N LEU A 160 -19.59 -9.34 6.38
CA LEU A 160 -18.65 -10.36 5.86
C LEU A 160 -18.47 -10.32 4.33
N GLU A 161 -19.37 -9.68 3.59
CA GLU A 161 -19.39 -9.67 2.13
C GLU A 161 -18.06 -9.30 1.48
N PRO A 162 -17.32 -8.23 1.92
CA PRO A 162 -16.04 -7.86 1.31
C PRO A 162 -14.97 -8.94 1.44
N SER A 163 -14.97 -9.65 2.57
CA SER A 163 -13.99 -10.72 2.85
C SER A 163 -14.38 -12.03 2.18
N MET A 164 -15.68 -12.33 2.15
CA MET A 164 -16.21 -13.52 1.47
C MET A 164 -16.06 -13.46 -0.05
N LYS A 165 -16.17 -12.28 -0.67
CA LYS A 165 -15.91 -12.08 -2.10
C LYS A 165 -14.49 -12.45 -2.51
N LYS A 166 -13.51 -12.26 -1.63
CA LYS A 166 -12.10 -12.64 -1.88
C LYS A 166 -11.89 -14.16 -1.91
N LEU A 167 -12.78 -14.93 -1.30
CA LEU A 167 -12.75 -16.39 -1.32
C LEU A 167 -13.53 -17.00 -2.47
N ALA A 168 -14.50 -16.27 -3.04
CA ALA A 168 -15.28 -16.78 -4.16
C ALA A 168 -14.33 -17.11 -5.33
N PRO A 169 -14.45 -18.28 -5.98
CA PRO A 169 -13.73 -18.55 -7.21
C PRO A 169 -14.09 -17.45 -8.21
N PRO A 170 -13.11 -17.00 -9.06
CA PRO A 170 -13.42 -16.02 -10.10
C PRO A 170 -14.59 -16.57 -10.92
N ALA A 171 -15.67 -15.78 -11.02
CA ALA A 171 -16.80 -16.12 -11.84
C ALA A 171 -16.28 -16.48 -13.24
N ALA A 172 -16.64 -17.66 -13.73
CA ALA A 172 -16.29 -18.08 -15.07
C ALA A 172 -16.77 -16.96 -16.01
N ALA A 173 -15.82 -16.29 -16.64
CA ALA A 173 -16.12 -15.25 -17.61
C ALA A 173 -17.02 -15.89 -18.66
N ASP A 174 -18.24 -15.39 -18.81
CA ASP A 174 -19.15 -15.72 -19.88
C ASP A 174 -18.40 -15.47 -21.21
N THR A 175 -17.79 -16.51 -21.74
CA THR A 175 -17.24 -16.55 -23.08
C THR A 175 -18.41 -16.62 -24.05
N LYS A 176 -18.89 -15.44 -24.41
CA LYS A 176 -19.76 -15.29 -25.59
C LYS A 176 -18.94 -15.73 -26.81
N PRO A 177 -19.40 -16.71 -27.60
CA PRO A 177 -18.66 -17.15 -28.76
C PRO A 177 -18.68 -16.04 -29.80
N ALA A 178 -17.55 -15.40 -30.05
CA ALA A 178 -17.36 -14.56 -31.23
C ALA A 178 -17.30 -15.48 -32.44
N GLY A 179 -18.30 -15.35 -33.28
CA GLY A 179 -18.41 -16.05 -34.58
C GLY A 179 -17.20 -15.75 -35.46
N ALA A 180 -16.72 -16.79 -36.03
CA ALA A 180 -15.74 -16.80 -37.10
C ALA A 180 -16.31 -16.15 -38.37
N ASP A 181 -15.61 -15.19 -38.94
CA ASP A 181 -15.63 -14.95 -40.38
C ASP A 181 -14.18 -14.80 -40.85
N VAL A 182 -13.73 -15.90 -41.41
CA VAL A 182 -12.51 -16.02 -42.21
C VAL A 182 -12.81 -15.51 -43.59
N LYS A 183 -12.13 -14.47 -44.05
CA LYS A 183 -11.88 -14.27 -45.48
C LYS A 183 -10.40 -14.12 -45.72
N ALA A 184 -9.86 -15.16 -46.29
CA ALA A 184 -8.60 -15.16 -46.97
C ALA A 184 -8.77 -14.42 -48.32
N ASP A 185 -7.84 -13.56 -48.65
CA ASP A 185 -7.47 -13.31 -50.03
C ASP A 185 -5.96 -13.13 -50.13
N ALA A 186 -5.48 -13.80 -51.16
CA ALA A 186 -4.09 -14.13 -51.43
C ALA A 186 -3.41 -13.10 -52.34
N ALA A 187 -2.10 -13.16 -52.28
CA ALA A 187 -1.13 -12.94 -53.36
C ALA A 187 -0.83 -11.53 -53.84
N GLY A 188 0.44 -11.19 -53.80
CA GLY A 188 1.07 -10.07 -54.47
C GLY A 188 2.57 -10.02 -54.23
N ASP A 189 3.27 -10.96 -54.84
CA ASP A 189 4.71 -11.03 -55.04
C ASP A 189 5.22 -9.84 -55.87
N LYS A 190 6.31 -9.15 -55.42
CA LYS A 190 7.45 -8.81 -56.27
C LYS A 190 8.58 -8.12 -55.50
N PRO A 191 9.82 -8.50 -55.79
CA PRO A 191 11.02 -7.87 -55.27
C PRO A 191 11.45 -6.67 -56.13
N GLY A 192 12.03 -5.69 -55.52
CA GLY A 192 12.65 -4.51 -56.14
C GLY A 192 13.72 -4.01 -55.22
N GLU A 193 14.88 -4.43 -55.51
CA GLU A 193 16.09 -3.71 -55.93
C GLU A 193 16.57 -2.63 -54.98
N ASP A 194 17.72 -2.93 -54.43
CA ASP A 194 18.88 -2.22 -53.93
C ASP A 194 18.95 -0.74 -54.36
N GLU A 195 18.95 0.16 -53.39
CA GLU A 195 19.72 1.40 -53.49
C GLU A 195 20.49 1.55 -52.15
N ASP A 196 21.79 1.22 -52.23
CA ASP A 196 22.83 1.57 -51.29
C ASP A 196 22.97 3.11 -51.29
N ASP A 197 22.28 3.77 -50.38
CA ASP A 197 22.63 5.13 -49.98
C ASP A 197 23.53 5.03 -48.73
N ASP A 198 24.85 4.91 -49.02
CA ASP A 198 25.95 5.25 -48.08
C ASP A 198 25.88 6.73 -47.72
N ASP A 199 24.94 7.09 -46.88
CA ASP A 199 25.01 8.37 -46.15
C ASP A 199 26.06 8.26 -45.03
N ASP A 200 27.25 8.70 -45.43
CA ASP A 200 28.41 9.04 -44.57
C ASP A 200 27.98 10.11 -43.55
N GLU A 201 27.21 9.69 -42.55
CA GLU A 201 26.86 10.55 -41.42
C GLU A 201 28.10 10.82 -40.57
N THR A 202 28.81 11.91 -40.91
CA THR A 202 29.74 12.56 -40.02
C THR A 202 29.15 12.63 -38.60
N PRO A 203 29.89 12.21 -37.58
CA PRO A 203 29.42 12.30 -36.20
C PRO A 203 29.18 13.76 -35.84
N THR A 204 27.95 14.21 -35.87
CA THR A 204 27.57 15.51 -35.32
C THR A 204 27.75 15.42 -33.81
N GLU A 205 28.90 15.87 -33.33
CA GLU A 205 29.13 16.18 -31.92
C GLU A 205 28.05 17.14 -31.44
N GLY A 206 27.19 16.68 -30.55
CA GLY A 206 26.18 17.52 -29.92
C GLY A 206 24.75 16.97 -29.85
N ARG A 207 24.54 15.69 -30.11
CA ARG A 207 23.20 15.11 -29.89
C ARG A 207 22.92 15.03 -28.40
N VAL A 208 22.05 15.95 -27.94
CA VAL A 208 21.48 15.95 -26.58
C VAL A 208 20.87 14.58 -26.28
N ARG A 209 21.34 13.96 -25.20
CA ARG A 209 20.92 12.59 -24.82
C ARG A 209 19.72 12.65 -23.88
N HIS A 210 18.54 12.60 -24.44
CA HIS A 210 17.26 12.61 -23.71
C HIS A 210 16.84 11.22 -23.17
N GLU A 211 17.79 10.42 -22.72
CA GLU A 211 17.51 9.03 -22.33
C GLU A 211 17.75 8.82 -20.83
N ALA A 212 16.81 8.18 -20.15
CA ALA A 212 16.87 7.97 -18.70
C ALA A 212 18.18 7.30 -18.21
N GLY A 213 18.80 6.45 -19.05
CA GLY A 213 20.05 5.76 -18.72
C GLY A 213 21.32 6.60 -18.89
N SER A 214 21.26 7.76 -19.57
CA SER A 214 22.41 8.63 -19.90
C SER A 214 22.16 10.11 -19.63
N SER A 215 20.99 10.50 -19.18
CA SER A 215 20.67 11.90 -18.87
C SER A 215 21.64 12.53 -17.89
N ILE A 216 21.95 13.80 -18.09
CA ILE A 216 22.78 14.61 -17.17
C ILE A 216 21.90 15.16 -16.06
N PHE A 217 20.72 15.64 -16.41
CA PHE A 217 19.73 16.10 -15.44
C PHE A 217 18.30 15.86 -15.91
N ALA A 218 17.39 15.87 -14.98
CA ALA A 218 15.94 15.94 -15.24
C ALA A 218 15.32 16.96 -14.28
N VAL A 219 14.46 17.83 -14.82
CA VAL A 219 13.66 18.79 -14.05
C VAL A 219 12.19 18.50 -14.32
N GLU A 220 11.40 18.47 -13.28
CA GLU A 220 9.96 18.21 -13.35
C GLU A 220 9.19 19.30 -12.63
N LEU A 221 8.18 19.87 -13.29
CA LEU A 221 7.23 20.81 -12.70
C LEU A 221 5.84 20.23 -12.82
N GLY A 222 5.11 20.17 -11.74
CA GLY A 222 3.81 19.49 -11.70
C GLY A 222 2.76 20.17 -10.85
N PHE A 223 1.53 19.85 -11.20
CA PHE A 223 0.35 20.07 -10.36
C PHE A 223 -0.09 18.72 -9.81
N GLU A 224 -0.39 18.69 -8.53
CA GLU A 224 -0.78 17.48 -7.82
C GLU A 224 -2.09 17.72 -7.08
N VAL A 225 -2.91 16.69 -7.00
CA VAL A 225 -4.07 16.62 -6.10
C VAL A 225 -3.74 15.59 -5.04
N GLY A 226 -3.53 16.06 -3.81
CA GLY A 226 -3.10 15.24 -2.69
C GLY A 226 -4.15 15.09 -1.61
N GLY A 227 -3.84 14.25 -0.62
CA GLY A 227 -4.69 14.06 0.56
C GLY A 227 -3.97 13.35 1.69
N ARG A 228 -4.63 13.36 2.86
CA ARG A 228 -4.22 12.65 4.07
C ARG A 228 -5.43 11.91 4.63
N GLN A 229 -5.20 10.70 5.10
CA GLN A 229 -6.12 9.95 5.94
C GLN A 229 -5.38 9.49 7.19
N PHE A 230 -5.92 9.82 8.34
CA PHE A 230 -5.38 9.46 9.64
C PHE A 230 -6.43 8.71 10.44
N ASP A 231 -6.10 7.50 10.85
CA ASP A 231 -6.99 6.60 11.59
C ASP A 231 -6.29 6.10 12.84
N TYR A 232 -6.95 6.16 14.00
CA TYR A 232 -6.46 5.50 15.20
C TYR A 232 -6.80 4.01 15.16
N SER A 233 -5.81 3.16 15.40
CA SER A 233 -6.02 1.73 15.63
C SER A 233 -6.16 1.43 17.12
N ASP A 234 -6.97 0.43 17.47
CA ASP A 234 -7.22 -0.01 18.85
C ASP A 234 -7.73 1.12 19.76
N GLY A 235 -8.90 1.64 19.45
CA GLY A 235 -9.60 2.62 20.28
C GLY A 235 -9.90 2.07 21.67
N LEU A 236 -8.93 2.19 22.60
CA LEU A 236 -9.09 1.83 24.00
C LEU A 236 -9.92 2.86 24.76
N SER A 237 -10.23 3.98 24.13
CA SER A 237 -11.10 5.02 24.67
C SER A 237 -12.28 5.25 23.72
N PRO A 238 -13.50 5.09 24.19
CA PRO A 238 -14.64 4.91 23.28
C PRO A 238 -15.13 6.15 22.53
N ASP A 239 -14.81 7.37 22.88
CA ASP A 239 -15.60 8.48 22.34
C ASP A 239 -14.90 9.83 22.11
N THR A 240 -13.59 9.93 22.12
CA THR A 240 -12.92 11.26 22.03
C THR A 240 -11.88 11.41 20.94
N ARG A 241 -11.71 10.43 20.07
CA ARG A 241 -10.72 10.48 19.00
C ARG A 241 -11.37 10.39 17.67
N ARG A 242 -11.02 11.32 16.81
CA ARG A 242 -11.58 11.43 15.48
C ARG A 242 -10.55 11.00 14.47
N ASP A 243 -10.99 10.16 13.56
CA ASP A 243 -10.31 9.95 12.32
C ASP A 243 -10.35 11.25 11.52
N TYR A 244 -9.29 11.48 10.76
CA TYR A 244 -9.18 12.66 9.92
C TYR A 244 -8.96 12.28 8.47
N GLY A 245 -9.67 12.95 7.57
CA GLY A 245 -9.51 12.74 6.14
C GLY A 245 -9.64 14.01 5.35
N VAL A 246 -8.68 14.28 4.48
CA VAL A 246 -8.74 15.33 3.48
C VAL A 246 -8.38 14.77 2.11
N PHE A 247 -9.22 15.09 1.13
CA PHE A 247 -9.04 14.70 -0.26
C PHE A 247 -9.06 15.93 -1.15
N GLY A 248 -8.26 15.90 -2.20
CA GLY A 248 -8.33 16.94 -3.22
C GLY A 248 -7.54 18.21 -2.90
N ALA A 249 -6.57 18.16 -1.97
CA ALA A 249 -5.68 19.29 -1.70
C ALA A 249 -4.87 19.65 -2.95
N PRO A 250 -5.06 20.86 -3.55
CA PRO A 250 -4.28 21.28 -4.70
C PRO A 250 -2.85 21.61 -4.28
N MET A 251 -1.86 21.04 -4.97
CA MET A 251 -0.44 21.22 -4.66
C MET A 251 0.36 21.56 -5.92
N ALA A 252 1.34 22.44 -5.76
CA ALA A 252 2.40 22.62 -6.76
C ALA A 252 3.61 21.76 -6.38
N SER A 253 4.26 21.17 -7.37
CA SER A 253 5.43 20.33 -7.15
C SER A 253 6.56 20.64 -8.12
N ILE A 254 7.80 20.45 -7.63
CA ILE A 254 9.02 20.46 -8.41
C ILE A 254 9.87 19.26 -8.02
N ALA A 255 10.51 18.63 -9.00
CA ALA A 255 11.52 17.60 -8.75
C ALA A 255 12.74 17.85 -9.64
N LEU A 256 13.90 17.49 -9.12
CA LEU A 256 15.19 17.62 -9.77
C LEU A 256 15.99 16.34 -9.59
N GLU A 257 16.64 15.92 -10.65
CA GLU A 257 17.63 14.84 -10.65
C GLU A 257 18.84 15.29 -11.46
N VAL A 258 20.04 15.17 -10.91
CA VAL A 258 21.28 15.61 -11.56
C VAL A 258 22.35 14.55 -11.40
N TYR A 259 23.02 14.21 -12.50
CA TYR A 259 24.16 13.30 -12.56
C TYR A 259 25.42 14.08 -12.95
N PRO A 260 26.15 14.66 -12.00
CA PRO A 260 27.26 15.58 -12.29
C PRO A 260 28.41 14.96 -13.10
N ALA A 261 28.56 13.64 -12.98
CA ALA A 261 29.61 12.90 -13.67
C ALA A 261 29.11 12.14 -14.92
N ALA A 262 27.88 12.40 -15.40
CA ALA A 262 27.32 11.65 -16.54
C ALA A 262 28.13 11.80 -17.83
N GLY A 263 28.85 12.92 -18.02
CA GLY A 263 29.73 13.16 -19.15
C GLY A 263 31.12 12.57 -19.01
N THR A 264 31.45 11.87 -17.91
CA THR A 264 32.79 11.26 -17.69
C THR A 264 32.79 9.79 -18.06
N ASP A 265 33.99 9.27 -18.36
CA ASP A 265 34.17 7.84 -18.65
C ASP A 265 34.30 6.96 -17.39
N ILE A 266 34.13 7.53 -16.18
CA ILE A 266 34.23 6.78 -14.93
C ILE A 266 32.95 5.94 -14.72
N PRO A 267 33.04 4.59 -14.84
CA PRO A 267 31.85 3.75 -15.00
C PRO A 267 30.81 3.84 -13.86
N VAL A 268 31.28 4.04 -12.62
CA VAL A 268 30.39 4.11 -11.45
C VAL A 268 29.86 5.53 -11.24
N LEU A 269 30.73 6.55 -11.32
CA LEU A 269 30.38 7.94 -11.00
C LEU A 269 29.37 8.52 -11.99
N LYS A 270 29.44 8.16 -13.27
CA LYS A 270 28.48 8.65 -14.29
C LYS A 270 27.04 8.23 -14.02
N HIS A 271 26.84 7.25 -13.13
CA HIS A 271 25.54 6.73 -12.74
C HIS A 271 25.10 7.16 -11.33
N LEU A 272 25.91 7.96 -10.65
CA LEU A 272 25.57 8.49 -9.33
C LEU A 272 25.03 9.91 -9.47
N GLY A 273 23.80 10.11 -9.01
CA GLY A 273 23.08 11.37 -9.08
C GLY A 273 22.61 11.86 -7.72
N ILE A 274 22.22 13.12 -7.71
CA ILE A 274 21.57 13.80 -6.59
C ILE A 274 20.13 14.01 -6.98
N THR A 275 19.19 13.73 -6.07
CA THR A 275 17.76 13.94 -6.28
C THR A 275 17.18 14.87 -5.22
N GLY A 276 16.19 15.67 -5.62
CA GLY A 276 15.45 16.53 -4.72
C GLY A 276 14.02 16.71 -5.22
N SER A 277 13.08 16.84 -4.30
CA SER A 277 11.71 17.20 -4.64
C SER A 277 11.07 18.04 -3.55
N TYR A 278 10.13 18.88 -3.96
CA TYR A 278 9.30 19.72 -3.10
C TYR A 278 7.88 19.74 -3.62
N ALA A 279 6.91 19.58 -2.74
CA ALA A 279 5.51 19.78 -3.05
C ALA A 279 4.82 20.51 -1.90
N ARG A 280 3.93 21.46 -2.19
CA ARG A 280 3.19 22.23 -1.20
C ARG A 280 1.75 22.47 -1.64
N ALA A 281 0.83 22.26 -0.71
CA ALA A 281 -0.58 22.60 -0.90
C ALA A 281 -0.80 24.12 -0.79
N PHE A 282 -1.80 24.61 -1.50
CA PHE A 282 -2.25 25.98 -1.42
C PHE A 282 -3.76 26.03 -1.25
N GLY A 283 -4.23 26.99 -0.44
CA GLY A 283 -5.65 27.16 -0.15
C GLY A 283 -6.28 25.99 0.56
N LEU A 284 -5.49 25.17 1.27
CA LEU A 284 -6.00 24.06 2.05
C LEU A 284 -6.55 24.57 3.38
N SER A 285 -7.78 24.18 3.70
CA SER A 285 -8.44 24.46 4.97
C SER A 285 -9.17 23.21 5.44
N SER A 286 -8.97 22.83 6.68
CA SER A 286 -9.74 21.81 7.38
C SER A 286 -10.98 22.44 7.99
N SER A 287 -12.02 21.67 8.25
CA SER A 287 -13.23 22.16 8.89
C SER A 287 -13.41 21.49 10.23
N THR A 288 -13.76 22.24 11.25
CA THR A 288 -14.23 21.72 12.54
C THR A 288 -15.67 21.20 12.41
N GLU A 289 -16.19 20.46 13.39
CA GLU A 289 -17.63 20.08 13.44
C GLU A 289 -18.56 21.31 13.42
N GLY A 290 -18.12 22.44 13.96
CA GLY A 290 -18.86 23.69 13.91
C GLY A 290 -18.84 24.39 12.56
N GLY A 291 -18.12 23.82 11.57
CA GLY A 291 -18.00 24.40 10.23
C GLY A 291 -17.02 25.57 10.14
N GLU A 292 -16.28 25.88 11.21
CA GLU A 292 -15.27 26.92 11.17
C GLU A 292 -14.03 26.43 10.38
N PRO A 293 -13.51 27.24 9.41
CA PRO A 293 -12.35 26.88 8.66
C PRO A 293 -11.07 26.98 9.51
N ALA A 294 -10.25 25.97 9.51
CA ALA A 294 -8.92 25.93 10.13
C ALA A 294 -7.86 25.89 9.02
N PRO A 295 -7.03 26.92 8.85
CA PRO A 295 -5.94 26.91 7.88
C PRO A 295 -5.08 25.68 8.07
N THR A 296 -4.69 25.02 6.97
CA THR A 296 -3.94 23.79 7.04
C THR A 296 -2.72 23.87 6.14
N THR A 297 -1.56 23.58 6.70
CA THR A 297 -0.29 23.47 5.96
C THR A 297 -0.02 22.03 5.63
N TYR A 298 0.17 21.73 4.35
CA TYR A 298 0.63 20.45 3.86
C TYR A 298 1.78 20.61 2.90
N GLN A 299 2.95 20.05 3.23
CA GLN A 299 4.13 20.08 2.37
C GLN A 299 4.94 18.79 2.46
N ARG A 300 5.68 18.49 1.39
CA ARG A 300 6.58 17.35 1.30
C ARG A 300 7.90 17.79 0.68
N ILE A 301 8.99 17.34 1.29
CA ILE A 301 10.34 17.59 0.82
C ILE A 301 11.08 16.26 0.79
N SER A 302 11.86 15.99 -0.25
CA SER A 302 12.83 14.90 -0.23
C SER A 302 14.13 15.32 -0.89
N ALA A 303 15.22 14.77 -0.38
CA ALA A 303 16.55 14.95 -0.93
C ALA A 303 17.38 13.67 -0.72
N GLY A 304 18.25 13.34 -1.68
CA GLY A 304 19.02 12.11 -1.56
C GLY A 304 19.99 11.88 -2.70
N LEU A 305 20.60 10.72 -2.66
CA LEU A 305 21.46 10.18 -3.71
C LEU A 305 20.72 9.08 -4.44
N ARG A 306 20.94 8.97 -5.73
CA ARG A 306 20.42 7.91 -6.59
C ARG A 306 21.51 7.31 -7.45
N GLY A 307 21.72 6.00 -7.34
CA GLY A 307 22.50 5.23 -8.29
C GLY A 307 21.58 4.65 -9.35
N ARG A 308 21.90 4.83 -10.64
CA ARG A 308 21.13 4.23 -11.74
C ARG A 308 21.90 3.09 -12.40
N ILE A 309 21.18 2.03 -12.77
CA ILE A 309 21.69 0.84 -13.45
C ILE A 309 20.89 0.70 -14.75
N PRO A 310 21.44 1.15 -15.91
CA PRO A 310 20.79 0.95 -17.19
C PRO A 310 20.97 -0.49 -17.67
N PHE A 311 19.88 -1.13 -18.11
CA PHE A 311 19.90 -2.44 -18.75
C PHE A 311 19.80 -2.26 -20.26
N SER A 312 20.61 -2.99 -21.02
CA SER A 312 20.61 -2.94 -22.49
C SER A 312 20.93 -1.55 -23.09
N GLY A 313 21.80 -0.79 -22.40
CA GLY A 313 22.26 0.52 -22.84
C GLY A 313 21.36 1.69 -22.44
N PRO A 314 21.64 2.91 -22.96
CA PRO A 314 20.97 4.16 -22.52
C PRO A 314 19.48 4.20 -22.78
N LYS A 315 18.99 3.49 -23.81
CA LYS A 315 17.57 3.42 -24.22
C LYS A 315 16.78 2.33 -23.50
N GLY A 316 17.47 1.48 -22.76
CA GLY A 316 16.85 0.35 -22.05
C GLY A 316 16.21 0.72 -20.74
N PRO A 317 15.63 -0.27 -20.06
CA PRO A 317 15.12 -0.10 -18.70
C PRO A 317 16.24 0.38 -17.75
N VAL A 318 15.85 1.22 -16.79
CA VAL A 318 16.75 1.75 -15.76
C VAL A 318 16.22 1.36 -14.39
N LEU A 319 17.05 0.74 -13.58
CA LEU A 319 16.80 0.53 -12.16
C LEU A 319 17.56 1.61 -11.38
N GLY A 320 16.87 2.28 -10.47
CA GLY A 320 17.42 3.21 -9.50
C GLY A 320 17.50 2.57 -8.11
N ILE A 321 18.59 2.84 -7.39
CA ILE A 321 18.70 2.57 -5.96
C ILE A 321 18.91 3.94 -5.31
N ASN A 322 18.06 4.29 -4.35
CA ASN A 322 18.07 5.61 -3.75
C ASN A 322 18.18 5.55 -2.22
N GLY A 323 18.78 6.60 -1.65
CA GLY A 323 18.88 6.79 -0.23
C GLY A 323 18.95 8.28 0.10
N GLY A 324 18.32 8.69 1.20
CA GLY A 324 18.25 10.11 1.56
C GLY A 324 17.31 10.38 2.72
N ILE A 325 16.69 11.55 2.66
CA ILE A 325 15.72 12.01 3.66
C ILE A 325 14.37 12.34 3.00
N ARG A 326 13.30 12.21 3.76
CA ARG A 326 11.97 12.68 3.42
C ARG A 326 11.36 13.42 4.61
N MET A 327 10.80 14.59 4.34
CA MET A 327 10.02 15.36 5.30
C MET A 327 8.58 15.45 4.82
N VAL A 328 7.62 15.25 5.72
CA VAL A 328 6.20 15.44 5.47
C VAL A 328 5.63 16.22 6.63
N THR A 329 5.19 17.44 6.37
CA THR A 329 4.57 18.32 7.37
C THR A 329 3.08 18.41 7.06
N PHE A 330 2.26 18.18 8.06
CA PHE A 330 0.82 18.41 8.00
C PHE A 330 0.37 18.99 9.34
N GLU A 331 0.04 20.28 9.34
CA GLU A 331 -0.32 21.08 10.51
C GLU A 331 -1.65 21.76 10.30
N ILE A 332 -2.54 21.67 11.29
CA ILE A 332 -3.85 22.30 11.29
C ILE A 332 -3.81 23.43 12.32
N GLU A 333 -4.02 24.68 11.91
CA GLU A 333 -4.16 25.80 12.84
C GLU A 333 -5.51 25.70 13.55
N GLU A 334 -5.59 24.84 14.56
CA GLU A 334 -6.81 24.59 15.31
C GLU A 334 -7.09 25.71 16.31
N PRO A 335 -8.38 26.14 16.47
CA PRO A 335 -8.80 26.91 17.62
C PRO A 335 -8.49 26.15 18.90
N ALA A 336 -8.08 26.83 19.95
CA ALA A 336 -7.63 26.24 21.25
C ALA A 336 -8.60 25.23 21.89
N LEU A 337 -9.89 25.23 21.51
CA LEU A 337 -10.91 24.32 22.01
C LEU A 337 -10.88 22.93 21.33
N LEU A 338 -10.20 22.80 20.21
CA LEU A 338 -10.13 21.56 19.41
C LEU A 338 -8.70 21.04 19.26
N ALA A 339 -7.74 21.81 19.80
CA ALA A 339 -6.34 21.42 19.77
C ALA A 339 -6.16 20.04 20.41
N GLY A 340 -5.72 19.09 19.63
CA GLY A 340 -5.30 17.79 20.13
C GLY A 340 -6.16 16.59 19.73
N GLU A 341 -7.19 16.73 18.90
CA GLU A 341 -7.94 15.57 18.40
C GLU A 341 -7.16 14.82 17.30
N VAL A 342 -6.60 15.56 16.35
CA VAL A 342 -5.73 15.03 15.29
C VAL A 342 -4.31 15.53 15.52
N PRO A 343 -3.30 14.67 15.62
CA PRO A 343 -1.94 15.14 15.83
C PRO A 343 -1.40 15.88 14.61
N ASP A 344 -0.80 17.02 14.84
CA ASP A 344 0.08 17.65 13.86
C ASP A 344 1.29 16.75 13.64
N VAL A 345 1.64 16.54 12.38
CA VAL A 345 2.77 15.68 12.05
C VAL A 345 3.84 16.45 11.30
N ASP A 346 5.07 16.22 11.71
CA ASP A 346 6.30 16.69 11.07
C ASP A 346 7.26 15.50 10.99
N TYR A 347 6.97 14.61 10.03
CA TYR A 347 7.80 13.45 9.80
C TYR A 347 9.12 13.87 9.16
N PHE A 348 10.21 13.62 9.86
CA PHE A 348 11.55 13.65 9.30
C PHE A 348 12.07 12.21 9.28
N ALA A 349 12.14 11.61 8.09
CA ALA A 349 12.46 10.20 7.92
C ALA A 349 13.74 9.99 7.10
N LEU A 350 14.52 8.99 7.47
CA LEU A 350 15.49 8.39 6.56
C LEU A 350 14.71 7.60 5.50
N ARG A 351 15.16 7.71 4.25
CA ARG A 351 14.57 7.04 3.10
C ARG A 351 15.59 6.13 2.45
N GLY A 352 15.18 4.89 2.17
CA GLY A 352 15.94 3.96 1.34
C GLY A 352 15.00 3.24 0.39
N GLY A 353 15.32 3.16 -0.89
CA GLY A 353 14.37 2.62 -1.84
C GLY A 353 14.95 2.21 -3.17
N ILE A 354 14.07 1.71 -4.01
CA ILE A 354 14.32 1.36 -5.40
C ILE A 354 13.29 2.03 -6.30
N ASP A 355 13.68 2.37 -7.50
CA ASP A 355 12.79 2.87 -8.53
C ASP A 355 13.16 2.29 -9.89
N GLY A 356 12.28 2.42 -10.86
CA GLY A 356 12.53 1.94 -12.20
C GLY A 356 11.80 2.75 -13.26
N VAL A 357 12.44 2.83 -14.43
CA VAL A 357 11.87 3.39 -15.64
C VAL A 357 11.98 2.36 -16.76
N ILE A 358 10.86 2.00 -17.35
CA ILE A 358 10.80 1.07 -18.48
C ILE A 358 10.32 1.85 -19.71
N PRO A 359 11.21 2.22 -20.65
CA PRO A 359 10.81 2.90 -21.87
C PRO A 359 10.22 1.92 -22.87
N ILE A 360 9.07 2.28 -23.45
CA ILE A 360 8.35 1.53 -24.48
C ILE A 360 8.07 2.51 -25.62
N GLY A 361 9.01 2.68 -26.53
CA GLY A 361 8.93 3.68 -27.58
C GLY A 361 8.88 5.11 -27.05
N ARG A 362 7.74 5.81 -27.23
CA ARG A 362 7.53 7.16 -26.69
C ARG A 362 6.93 7.17 -25.29
N VAL A 363 6.46 6.03 -24.81
CA VAL A 363 5.86 5.90 -23.49
C VAL A 363 6.91 5.32 -22.53
N SER A 364 6.89 5.72 -21.28
CA SER A 364 7.66 5.13 -20.19
C SER A 364 6.74 4.73 -19.05
N ILE A 365 7.01 3.58 -18.44
CA ILE A 365 6.38 3.15 -17.18
C ILE A 365 7.37 3.48 -16.07
N LEU A 366 6.87 4.13 -15.02
CA LEU A 366 7.64 4.50 -13.84
C LEU A 366 7.05 3.79 -12.63
N ALA A 367 7.92 3.25 -11.78
CA ALA A 367 7.51 2.68 -10.50
C ALA A 367 8.62 2.85 -9.47
N GLY A 368 8.24 2.92 -8.19
CA GLY A 368 9.20 3.03 -7.10
C GLY A 368 8.61 2.57 -5.78
N PHE A 369 9.50 2.16 -4.88
CA PHE A 369 9.17 1.76 -3.52
C PHE A 369 10.25 2.29 -2.58
N ASP A 370 9.83 2.86 -1.45
CA ASP A 370 10.68 3.40 -0.40
C ASP A 370 10.33 2.78 0.95
N TRP A 371 11.34 2.49 1.74
CA TRP A 371 11.24 2.33 3.18
C TRP A 371 11.53 3.67 3.84
N LEU A 372 10.72 4.04 4.83
CA LEU A 372 10.81 5.28 5.57
C LEU A 372 11.01 4.96 7.06
N GLU A 373 12.09 5.48 7.63
CA GLU A 373 12.37 5.35 9.07
C GLU A 373 12.31 6.74 9.71
N PRO A 374 11.17 7.12 10.33
CA PRO A 374 10.99 8.41 10.95
C PRO A 374 11.91 8.60 12.16
N LEU A 375 12.69 9.68 12.15
CA LEU A 375 13.50 10.15 13.27
C LEU A 375 12.75 11.20 14.10
N LYS A 376 11.76 11.89 13.47
CA LYS A 376 10.83 12.82 14.09
C LYS A 376 9.44 12.59 13.53
N THR A 377 8.42 12.84 14.34
CA THR A 377 7.01 12.59 13.99
C THR A 377 6.09 13.76 14.36
N GLY A 378 6.66 14.93 14.70
CA GLY A 378 5.88 16.03 15.25
C GLY A 378 5.31 15.66 16.62
N GLU A 379 4.02 15.84 16.82
CA GLU A 379 3.37 15.62 18.10
C GLU A 379 3.18 14.15 18.47
N VAL A 380 3.27 13.20 17.53
CA VAL A 380 3.02 11.77 17.79
C VAL A 380 3.94 11.24 18.89
N TYR A 381 5.26 11.51 18.82
CA TYR A 381 6.21 11.08 19.86
C TYR A 381 6.02 11.79 21.20
N GLY A 382 5.50 13.01 21.19
CA GLY A 382 5.21 13.77 22.40
C GLY A 382 3.91 13.39 23.09
N ARG A 383 2.91 12.98 22.31
CA ARG A 383 1.57 12.65 22.79
C ARG A 383 1.43 11.22 23.29
N PHE A 384 2.13 10.29 22.66
CA PHE A 384 1.97 8.86 22.92
C PHE A 384 3.23 8.27 23.55
N ARG A 385 3.03 7.54 24.63
CA ARG A 385 4.12 6.88 25.35
C ARG A 385 4.79 5.82 24.46
N GLU A 386 6.13 5.83 24.46
CA GLU A 386 6.94 4.82 23.78
C GLU A 386 6.48 4.55 22.33
N ALA A 387 6.05 5.61 21.64
CA ALA A 387 5.61 5.50 20.26
C ALA A 387 6.75 4.99 19.35
N SER A 388 6.44 4.01 18.51
CA SER A 388 7.32 3.51 17.46
C SER A 388 6.64 3.73 16.13
N VAL A 389 7.32 4.37 15.18
CA VAL A 389 6.75 4.70 13.87
C VAL A 389 7.65 4.20 12.76
N HIS A 390 7.06 3.50 11.80
CA HIS A 390 7.69 3.06 10.56
C HIS A 390 6.86 3.51 9.37
N GLY A 391 7.47 3.61 8.21
CA GLY A 391 6.74 4.02 7.02
C GLY A 391 7.17 3.30 5.76
N ILE A 392 6.27 3.31 4.79
CA ILE A 392 6.54 2.90 3.42
C ILE A 392 6.08 3.97 2.44
N GLY A 393 6.71 4.00 1.28
CA GLY A 393 6.31 4.84 0.15
C GLY A 393 6.23 4.00 -1.11
N ALA A 394 5.29 4.33 -1.98
CA ALA A 394 5.18 3.75 -3.31
C ALA A 394 4.87 4.83 -4.34
N MET A 395 5.34 4.66 -5.55
CA MET A 395 5.05 5.53 -6.68
C MET A 395 4.85 4.66 -7.92
N ALA A 396 3.86 5.00 -8.74
CA ALA A 396 3.67 4.41 -10.05
C ALA A 396 3.14 5.45 -11.03
N GLY A 397 3.49 5.30 -12.30
CA GLY A 397 2.98 6.22 -13.31
C GLY A 397 3.45 5.92 -14.72
N VAL A 398 3.08 6.83 -15.60
CA VAL A 398 3.43 6.79 -17.02
C VAL A 398 3.99 8.13 -17.46
N GLY A 399 4.97 8.08 -18.34
CA GLY A 399 5.52 9.25 -19.02
C GLY A 399 5.28 9.12 -20.53
N VAL A 400 5.07 10.24 -21.19
CA VAL A 400 4.95 10.30 -22.65
C VAL A 400 5.92 11.35 -23.17
N ARG A 401 6.90 10.92 -23.95
CA ARG A 401 7.86 11.80 -24.62
C ARG A 401 7.19 12.54 -25.77
N ILE A 402 7.25 13.86 -25.72
CA ILE A 402 6.66 14.72 -26.74
C ILE A 402 7.67 15.05 -27.83
N ALA A 403 8.74 15.77 -27.49
CA ALA A 403 9.83 16.12 -28.39
C ALA A 403 11.03 16.66 -27.60
N GLY A 404 12.25 16.47 -28.10
CA GLY A 404 13.43 17.20 -27.64
C GLY A 404 13.68 17.14 -26.14
N GLY A 405 13.51 15.99 -25.50
CA GLY A 405 13.69 15.83 -24.04
C GLY A 405 12.48 16.17 -23.21
N PHE A 406 11.43 16.76 -23.77
CA PHE A 406 10.21 17.04 -23.04
C PHE A 406 9.32 15.81 -22.90
N GLU A 407 8.87 15.56 -21.68
CA GLU A 407 7.93 14.51 -21.33
C GLU A 407 6.75 15.07 -20.55
N VAL A 408 5.57 14.48 -20.72
CA VAL A 408 4.44 14.67 -19.80
C VAL A 408 4.30 13.40 -18.97
N ARG A 409 4.20 13.55 -17.65
CA ARG A 409 4.13 12.44 -16.69
C ARG A 409 2.85 12.51 -15.89
N LEU A 410 2.19 11.35 -15.74
CA LEU A 410 1.11 11.14 -14.79
C LEU A 410 1.58 10.14 -13.74
N LEU A 411 1.62 10.56 -12.50
CA LEU A 411 2.20 9.80 -11.39
C LEU A 411 1.20 9.72 -10.25
N GLY A 412 1.04 8.52 -9.67
CA GLY A 412 0.39 8.31 -8.39
C GLY A 412 1.45 8.08 -7.31
N GLU A 413 1.31 8.75 -6.18
CA GLU A 413 2.16 8.60 -5.01
C GLU A 413 1.33 8.19 -3.80
N TYR A 414 1.90 7.30 -3.00
CA TYR A 414 1.32 6.86 -1.74
C TYR A 414 2.42 6.72 -0.69
N SER A 415 2.16 7.17 0.52
CA SER A 415 3.01 6.86 1.68
C SER A 415 2.15 6.58 2.90
N ARG A 416 2.61 5.66 3.74
CA ARG A 416 1.90 5.20 4.91
C ARG A 416 2.86 5.08 6.07
N PHE A 417 2.49 5.66 7.20
CA PHE A 417 3.19 5.54 8.46
C PHE A 417 2.36 4.70 9.43
N PHE A 418 2.99 3.73 10.03
CA PHE A 418 2.43 2.82 11.02
C PHE A 418 2.96 3.23 12.38
N SER A 419 2.08 3.55 13.29
CA SER A 419 2.45 3.91 14.66
C SER A 419 1.95 2.85 15.63
N ASP A 420 2.83 2.35 16.49
CA ASP A 420 2.53 1.49 17.62
C ASP A 420 2.74 2.30 18.91
N PHE A 421 1.77 2.27 19.82
CA PHE A 421 1.80 2.99 21.08
C PHE A 421 1.73 2.01 22.26
N ASN A 422 2.33 2.38 23.39
CA ASN A 422 2.29 1.58 24.63
C ASN A 422 1.60 2.36 25.77
N PRO A 423 0.27 2.59 25.67
CA PRO A 423 -0.45 3.36 26.67
C PRO A 423 -0.53 2.62 28.02
N VAL A 424 -0.49 3.38 29.09
CA VAL A 424 -0.77 2.89 30.44
C VAL A 424 -1.97 3.61 31.05
N LEU A 425 -2.54 3.04 32.10
CA LEU A 425 -3.65 3.64 32.82
C LEU A 425 -3.25 5.01 33.37
N GLY A 426 -3.99 6.06 33.02
CA GLY A 426 -3.71 7.44 33.45
C GLY A 426 -3.01 8.29 32.37
N ASP A 427 -2.62 7.73 31.25
CA ASP A 427 -2.11 8.53 30.14
C ASP A 427 -3.24 9.44 29.57
N PRO A 428 -2.93 10.70 29.21
CA PRO A 428 -3.93 11.62 28.65
C PRO A 428 -4.43 11.20 27.28
N HIS A 429 -3.60 10.46 26.54
CA HIS A 429 -3.90 9.97 25.20
C HIS A 429 -3.70 8.44 25.15
N VAL A 430 -4.80 7.71 25.03
CA VAL A 430 -4.80 6.23 25.05
C VAL A 430 -5.24 5.69 23.68
N ALA A 431 -4.31 5.24 22.86
CA ALA A 431 -4.53 4.49 21.64
C ALA A 431 -3.50 3.36 21.54
N GLY A 432 -3.84 2.25 20.89
CA GLY A 432 -2.88 1.16 20.66
C GLY A 432 -1.94 1.47 19.50
N GLY A 433 -2.35 2.32 18.57
CA GLY A 433 -1.58 2.74 17.42
C GLY A 433 -2.33 3.72 16.53
N ALA A 434 -1.73 4.06 15.39
CA ALA A 434 -2.36 4.86 14.36
C ALA A 434 -1.83 4.51 12.97
N LEU A 435 -2.63 4.79 11.95
CA LEU A 435 -2.27 4.75 10.56
C LEU A 435 -2.37 6.15 9.98
N ASP A 436 -1.29 6.65 9.40
CA ASP A 436 -1.27 7.95 8.75
C ASP A 436 -0.88 7.77 7.29
N GLN A 437 -1.78 8.08 6.39
CA GLN A 437 -1.67 7.79 4.97
C GLN A 437 -1.70 9.11 4.19
N PHE A 438 -0.76 9.24 3.26
CA PHE A 438 -0.69 10.36 2.33
C PHE A 438 -0.74 9.81 0.91
N PHE A 439 -1.52 10.43 0.06
CA PHE A 439 -1.66 10.04 -1.34
C PHE A 439 -1.73 11.28 -2.23
N GLY A 440 -1.37 11.09 -3.49
CA GLY A 440 -1.44 12.14 -4.48
C GLY A 440 -1.43 11.60 -5.89
N ILE A 441 -2.05 12.36 -6.79
CA ILE A 441 -1.98 12.15 -8.24
C ILE A 441 -1.38 13.42 -8.83
N ARG A 442 -0.28 13.30 -9.54
CA ARG A 442 0.49 14.40 -10.12
C ARG A 442 0.53 14.33 -11.64
N LEU A 443 0.17 15.43 -12.27
CA LEU A 443 0.43 15.68 -13.68
C LEU A 443 1.60 16.64 -13.80
N ALA A 444 2.65 16.28 -14.50
CA ALA A 444 3.86 17.06 -14.59
C ALA A 444 4.41 17.13 -16.00
N GLY A 445 5.04 18.28 -16.32
CA GLY A 445 5.96 18.42 -17.43
C GLY A 445 7.38 18.17 -16.94
N ALA A 446 8.11 17.31 -17.61
CA ALA A 446 9.51 17.01 -17.34
C ALA A 446 10.39 17.35 -18.53
N TYR A 447 11.59 17.84 -18.25
CA TYR A 447 12.66 17.99 -19.23
C TYR A 447 13.85 17.14 -18.81
N VAL A 448 14.31 16.28 -19.72
CA VAL A 448 15.37 15.30 -19.51
C VAL A 448 16.50 15.57 -20.51
N GLU A 449 17.72 15.82 -20.04
CA GLU A 449 18.90 16.07 -20.88
C GLU A 449 20.06 15.15 -20.54
#